data_318d565a217b89592c0a6fcadb9d0708
#
_entry.id   318d565a217b89592c0a6fcadb9d0708
#
_cell.length_a   1.000
_cell.length_b   1.000
_cell.length_c   1.000
_cell.angle_alpha   90.00
_cell.angle_beta   90.00
_cell.angle_gamma   90.00
#
_symmetry.space_group_name_H-M   'P 1'
#
loop_
_entity.id
_entity.type
_entity.pdbx_description
1 polymer ?
#
loop_
_entity_poly.entity_id
_entity_poly.type
_entity_poly.pdbx_seq_one_letter_code
_entity_poly.pdbx_strand_id
1 'polypeptide(L)'
;MKSKFIVISTILSLLLSSCSAAEPDSPGEINGIEHHDIVIVGGGIAGLTCGYHLGKKDFLILEKRDVVGGRAISGVRNNFTYAKGAEYLGDPEARLSKMIRAIGLTPKEIPSPMDAYFDGKEFYYGTNGIERYLINGSSVSEYKRFITLLMNEYEEYDEVPYLDYTAHAKELDYTTAKNWLQNNGFGSIYINKYNVSSRGLFGASLSNISALSFIPEAAFDYDADDLKNITDDFDVESEYEDALEEESGSYTFTKGLTELTGRLGEVMANKLRLSSTVTEVKKEGQYYVISYSDKSGNIKTVMSNKVVLAVPAPLALKLAHTLISDEKKELISKIEFASYATVAMFSETPIFDKAFDLAVPDDYFFTDIYDATWVERYYDKKTPETYIISAYIAPRTYEDHSLDNMSDSELMQKVYADLDKVFPGASKKITGYDIEHFPYGYPVMTLGAYERLIEFDKLNRGTILLAGDGMIYPTFEAAVESGYIAAQRLQGK
;
A
#
# COMPACT_ATOMS: atom_id res chain seq x y z
N MET A 1 57.12 -37.00 -55.79
CA MET A 1 56.87 -35.56 -56.05
C MET A 1 56.47 -34.94 -54.73
N LYS A 2 57.36 -34.13 -54.13
CA LYS A 2 57.18 -33.51 -52.83
C LYS A 2 56.67 -32.07 -53.04
N SER A 3 55.45 -31.78 -52.59
CA SER A 3 54.93 -30.41 -52.56
C SER A 3 55.20 -29.78 -51.17
N LYS A 4 55.90 -28.64 -51.16
CA LYS A 4 56.19 -27.87 -49.96
C LYS A 4 55.02 -26.94 -49.64
N PHE A 5 54.46 -27.04 -48.45
CA PHE A 5 53.53 -26.05 -47.90
C PHE A 5 54.32 -24.97 -47.19
N ILE A 6 54.17 -23.73 -47.65
CA ILE A 6 54.67 -22.51 -47.00
C ILE A 6 53.59 -22.08 -45.98
N VAL A 7 53.99 -22.03 -44.71
CA VAL A 7 53.15 -21.48 -43.63
C VAL A 7 53.46 -19.99 -43.53
N ILE A 8 52.48 -19.16 -43.90
CA ILE A 8 52.50 -17.73 -43.65
C ILE A 8 51.87 -17.49 -42.26
N SER A 9 52.71 -17.11 -41.32
CA SER A 9 52.27 -16.69 -39.97
C SER A 9 51.82 -15.25 -40.02
N THR A 10 50.51 -15.03 -39.96
CA THR A 10 49.91 -13.71 -39.81
C THR A 10 49.74 -13.43 -38.32
N ILE A 11 50.56 -12.53 -37.80
CA ILE A 11 50.43 -12.02 -36.45
C ILE A 11 49.24 -11.05 -36.41
N LEU A 12 48.14 -11.50 -35.86
CA LEU A 12 46.93 -10.69 -35.60
C LEU A 12 47.11 -10.00 -34.25
N SER A 13 47.50 -8.72 -34.28
CA SER A 13 47.53 -7.88 -33.07
C SER A 13 46.10 -7.62 -32.59
N LEU A 14 45.68 -8.32 -31.55
CA LEU A 14 44.46 -7.99 -30.80
C LEU A 14 44.68 -6.68 -30.03
N LEU A 15 44.17 -5.58 -30.57
CA LEU A 15 43.90 -4.38 -29.81
C LEU A 15 42.79 -4.70 -28.79
N LEU A 16 43.17 -5.04 -27.59
CA LEU A 16 42.27 -5.02 -26.43
C LEU A 16 41.88 -3.56 -26.16
N SER A 17 40.78 -3.14 -26.74
CA SER A 17 40.06 -1.95 -26.33
C SER A 17 39.58 -2.18 -24.92
N SER A 18 40.29 -1.67 -23.92
CA SER A 18 39.81 -1.60 -22.54
C SER A 18 38.57 -0.71 -22.52
N CYS A 19 37.38 -1.32 -22.53
CA CYS A 19 36.21 -0.64 -22.01
C CYS A 19 36.50 -0.37 -20.54
N SER A 20 36.97 0.82 -20.23
CA SER A 20 36.94 1.32 -18.86
C SER A 20 35.45 1.40 -18.50
N ALA A 21 34.99 0.53 -17.60
CA ALA A 21 33.76 0.78 -16.90
C ALA A 21 33.89 2.18 -16.30
N ALA A 22 32.99 3.09 -16.70
CA ALA A 22 32.93 4.40 -16.09
C ALA A 22 32.76 4.16 -14.58
N GLU A 23 33.72 4.63 -13.80
CA GLU A 23 33.54 4.71 -12.35
C GLU A 23 32.22 5.46 -12.10
N PRO A 24 31.39 5.04 -11.11
CA PRO A 24 30.22 5.81 -10.77
C PRO A 24 30.68 7.23 -10.45
N ASP A 25 30.04 8.21 -11.11
CA ASP A 25 30.30 9.63 -10.88
C ASP A 25 30.30 9.88 -9.38
N SER A 26 31.43 10.31 -8.85
CA SER A 26 31.53 10.74 -7.45
C SER A 26 30.54 11.89 -7.25
N PRO A 27 29.77 11.91 -6.15
CA PRO A 27 28.82 13.00 -5.91
C PRO A 27 29.56 14.32 -5.99
N GLY A 28 28.98 15.32 -6.67
CA GLY A 28 29.56 16.65 -6.73
C GLY A 28 29.66 17.25 -5.33
N GLU A 29 30.59 18.19 -5.14
CA GLU A 29 30.65 18.96 -3.89
C GLU A 29 30.44 20.46 -4.17
N ILE A 30 29.71 21.11 -3.29
CA ILE A 30 29.52 22.56 -3.27
C ILE A 30 29.95 23.06 -1.89
N ASN A 31 30.99 23.88 -1.86
CA ASN A 31 31.61 24.38 -0.62
C ASN A 31 32.03 23.27 0.36
N GLY A 32 32.46 22.10 -0.15
CA GLY A 32 32.83 20.95 0.68
C GLY A 32 31.65 20.14 1.23
N ILE A 33 30.44 20.41 0.74
CA ILE A 33 29.23 19.66 1.07
C ILE A 33 28.83 18.80 -0.13
N GLU A 34 28.53 17.54 0.11
CA GLU A 34 28.02 16.61 -0.89
C GLU A 34 26.79 17.20 -1.61
N HIS A 35 26.74 17.13 -2.94
CA HIS A 35 25.68 17.70 -3.76
C HIS A 35 25.13 16.68 -4.75
N HIS A 36 23.80 16.65 -4.90
CA HIS A 36 23.06 15.90 -5.92
C HIS A 36 22.09 16.81 -6.67
N ASP A 37 21.75 16.49 -7.92
CA ASP A 37 20.70 17.25 -8.63
C ASP A 37 19.36 17.12 -7.93
N ILE A 38 19.03 15.90 -7.42
CA ILE A 38 17.78 15.62 -6.75
C ILE A 38 18.03 14.86 -5.43
N VAL A 39 17.35 15.26 -4.35
CA VAL A 39 17.27 14.46 -3.13
C VAL A 39 15.83 14.02 -2.91
N ILE A 40 15.65 12.72 -2.70
CA ILE A 40 14.35 12.11 -2.38
C ILE A 40 14.36 11.76 -0.89
N VAL A 41 13.42 12.29 -0.14
CA VAL A 41 13.26 12.03 1.30
C VAL A 41 12.19 10.97 1.49
N GLY A 42 12.59 9.78 1.91
CA GLY A 42 11.74 8.60 2.11
C GLY A 42 12.00 7.51 1.08
N GLY A 43 12.32 6.31 1.55
CA GLY A 43 12.55 5.08 0.78
C GLY A 43 11.33 4.14 0.78
N GLY A 44 10.10 4.67 0.94
CA GLY A 44 8.85 3.96 0.68
C GLY A 44 8.63 3.76 -0.83
N ILE A 45 7.56 3.03 -1.20
CA ILE A 45 7.33 2.69 -2.62
C ILE A 45 7.23 3.92 -3.52
N ALA A 46 6.66 5.03 -3.06
CA ALA A 46 6.60 6.27 -3.84
C ALA A 46 8.00 6.86 -4.14
N GLY A 47 8.87 6.93 -3.13
CA GLY A 47 10.25 7.41 -3.30
C GLY A 47 11.09 6.48 -4.16
N LEU A 48 10.95 5.17 -3.99
CA LEU A 48 11.63 4.15 -4.81
C LEU A 48 11.18 4.21 -6.27
N THR A 49 9.88 4.35 -6.53
CA THR A 49 9.33 4.50 -7.88
C THR A 49 9.83 5.79 -8.54
N CYS A 50 9.86 6.88 -7.79
CA CYS A 50 10.44 8.15 -8.28
C CYS A 50 11.89 7.95 -8.71
N GLY A 51 12.73 7.37 -7.84
CA GLY A 51 14.13 7.09 -8.15
C GLY A 51 14.31 6.15 -9.35
N TYR A 52 13.52 5.07 -9.43
CA TYR A 52 13.56 4.14 -10.55
C TYR A 52 13.27 4.84 -11.90
N HIS A 53 12.26 5.68 -11.96
CA HIS A 53 11.91 6.42 -13.19
C HIS A 53 12.82 7.61 -13.50
N LEU A 54 13.59 8.13 -12.54
CA LEU A 54 14.68 9.06 -12.80
C LEU A 54 15.87 8.38 -13.51
N GLY A 55 16.06 7.08 -13.32
CA GLY A 55 17.02 6.26 -14.05
C GLY A 55 18.47 6.70 -13.79
N LYS A 56 19.17 7.17 -14.85
CA LYS A 56 20.56 7.57 -14.79
C LYS A 56 20.80 8.99 -14.25
N LYS A 57 19.73 9.75 -13.90
CA LYS A 57 19.90 11.08 -13.32
C LYS A 57 20.69 11.00 -12.01
N ASP A 58 21.35 12.09 -11.65
CA ASP A 58 21.97 12.23 -10.35
C ASP A 58 20.89 12.47 -9.29
N PHE A 59 20.74 11.52 -8.37
CA PHE A 59 19.84 11.64 -7.22
C PHE A 59 20.33 10.80 -6.03
N LEU A 60 19.87 11.17 -4.85
CA LEU A 60 20.06 10.44 -3.60
C LEU A 60 18.73 10.22 -2.90
N ILE A 61 18.46 9.00 -2.46
CA ILE A 61 17.32 8.65 -1.58
C ILE A 61 17.84 8.56 -0.14
N LEU A 62 17.20 9.28 0.77
CA LEU A 62 17.47 9.21 2.22
C LEU A 62 16.30 8.49 2.91
N GLU A 63 16.58 7.33 3.53
CA GLU A 63 15.60 6.52 4.26
C GLU A 63 15.98 6.40 5.74
N LYS A 64 15.02 6.66 6.63
CA LYS A 64 15.24 6.64 8.08
C LYS A 64 15.51 5.25 8.66
N ARG A 65 14.87 4.22 8.08
CA ARG A 65 15.03 2.82 8.51
C ARG A 65 16.31 2.23 7.91
N ASP A 66 16.73 1.10 8.42
CA ASP A 66 17.81 0.26 7.85
C ASP A 66 17.31 -0.64 6.70
N VAL A 67 16.03 -0.53 6.34
CA VAL A 67 15.37 -1.19 5.21
C VAL A 67 14.49 -0.21 4.46
N VAL A 68 14.28 -0.46 3.17
CA VAL A 68 13.31 0.26 2.34
C VAL A 68 11.91 -0.32 2.49
N GLY A 69 10.90 0.36 1.96
CA GLY A 69 9.53 -0.13 1.84
C GLY A 69 8.50 0.74 2.55
N GLY A 70 8.89 1.50 3.56
CA GLY A 70 7.96 2.37 4.31
C GLY A 70 6.88 1.56 5.02
N ARG A 71 5.63 1.56 4.49
CA ARG A 71 4.50 0.76 4.97
C ARG A 71 4.37 -0.60 4.26
N ALA A 72 5.13 -0.88 3.21
CA ALA A 72 5.21 -2.18 2.53
C ALA A 72 6.46 -2.93 3.01
N ILE A 73 6.44 -3.36 4.26
CA ILE A 73 7.52 -4.10 4.92
C ILE A 73 6.99 -5.43 5.47
N SER A 74 7.87 -6.41 5.56
CA SER A 74 7.53 -7.76 6.01
C SER A 74 8.51 -8.25 7.08
N GLY A 75 8.02 -9.15 7.93
CA GLY A 75 8.83 -9.97 8.82
C GLY A 75 9.01 -11.38 8.28
N VAL A 76 9.87 -12.16 8.90
CA VAL A 76 10.11 -13.57 8.55
C VAL A 76 10.13 -14.42 9.82
N ARG A 77 9.41 -15.53 9.79
CA ARG A 77 9.42 -16.53 10.86
C ARG A 77 9.49 -17.94 10.27
N ASN A 78 10.56 -18.70 10.57
CA ASN A 78 10.73 -20.08 10.12
C ASN A 78 10.47 -20.27 8.61
N ASN A 79 11.06 -19.44 7.77
CA ASN A 79 10.91 -19.42 6.30
C ASN A 79 9.55 -18.93 5.75
N PHE A 80 8.61 -18.56 6.61
CA PHE A 80 7.38 -17.86 6.19
C PHE A 80 7.55 -16.35 6.34
N THR A 81 7.07 -15.64 5.34
CA THR A 81 7.02 -14.17 5.34
C THR A 81 5.63 -13.73 5.72
N TYR A 82 5.54 -12.72 6.57
CA TYR A 82 4.29 -12.06 6.95
C TYR A 82 4.40 -10.57 6.74
N ALA A 83 3.34 -9.93 6.33
CA ALA A 83 3.33 -8.49 6.22
C ALA A 83 3.29 -7.83 7.60
N LYS A 84 4.00 -6.71 7.69
CA LYS A 84 3.96 -5.80 8.85
C LYS A 84 3.25 -4.49 8.50
N GLY A 85 2.70 -4.37 7.32
CA GLY A 85 1.98 -3.24 6.77
C GLY A 85 1.13 -3.70 5.60
N ALA A 86 1.29 -3.10 4.40
CA ALA A 86 0.55 -3.53 3.22
C ALA A 86 0.78 -5.01 2.91
N GLU A 87 -0.31 -5.76 2.69
CA GLU A 87 -0.33 -7.20 2.55
C GLU A 87 -0.21 -7.62 1.08
N TYR A 88 -0.95 -6.95 0.19
CA TYR A 88 -1.08 -7.29 -1.23
C TYR A 88 -1.19 -6.04 -2.10
N LEU A 89 -1.26 -6.25 -3.39
CA LEU A 89 -1.59 -5.28 -4.43
C LEU A 89 -2.70 -5.88 -5.32
N GLY A 90 -3.48 -5.02 -5.96
CA GLY A 90 -4.45 -5.43 -6.97
C GLY A 90 -3.76 -5.94 -8.24
N ASP A 91 -4.52 -6.28 -9.28
CA ASP A 91 -3.92 -6.66 -10.58
C ASP A 91 -3.03 -5.52 -11.08
N PRO A 92 -1.70 -5.73 -11.22
CA PRO A 92 -0.81 -4.63 -11.49
C PRO A 92 -1.02 -4.08 -12.89
N GLU A 93 -1.51 -2.84 -12.96
CA GLU A 93 -1.69 -2.10 -14.19
C GLU A 93 -0.41 -2.01 -15.04
N ALA A 94 -0.56 -1.66 -16.32
CA ALA A 94 0.48 -1.72 -17.35
C ALA A 94 1.82 -1.09 -16.92
N ARG A 95 1.82 -0.02 -16.12
CA ARG A 95 3.05 0.64 -15.65
C ARG A 95 3.73 -0.14 -14.54
N LEU A 96 2.99 -0.47 -13.48
CA LEU A 96 3.49 -1.26 -12.36
C LEU A 96 3.96 -2.64 -12.84
N SER A 97 3.17 -3.31 -13.66
CA SER A 97 3.49 -4.59 -14.29
C SER A 97 4.79 -4.56 -15.10
N LYS A 98 5.03 -3.48 -15.88
CA LYS A 98 6.31 -3.30 -16.60
C LYS A 98 7.48 -3.12 -15.66
N MET A 99 7.30 -2.35 -14.57
CA MET A 99 8.35 -2.13 -13.56
C MET A 99 8.70 -3.45 -12.85
N ILE A 100 7.71 -4.21 -12.39
CA ILE A 100 7.87 -5.52 -11.75
C ILE A 100 8.68 -6.47 -12.64
N ARG A 101 8.27 -6.62 -13.91
CA ARG A 101 8.98 -7.48 -14.87
C ARG A 101 10.40 -7.00 -15.16
N ALA A 102 10.61 -5.68 -15.29
CA ALA A 102 11.92 -5.11 -15.60
C ALA A 102 12.96 -5.33 -14.49
N ILE A 103 12.51 -5.45 -13.24
CA ILE A 103 13.39 -5.78 -12.11
C ILE A 103 13.47 -7.29 -11.83
N GLY A 104 12.85 -8.11 -12.68
CA GLY A 104 12.97 -9.58 -12.65
C GLY A 104 12.07 -10.26 -11.64
N LEU A 105 10.93 -9.65 -11.29
CA LEU A 105 9.93 -10.23 -10.39
C LEU A 105 8.69 -10.72 -11.15
N THR A 106 8.00 -11.68 -10.56
CA THR A 106 6.70 -12.19 -10.98
C THR A 106 5.78 -12.23 -9.78
N PRO A 107 4.65 -11.53 -9.80
CA PRO A 107 3.67 -11.59 -8.72
C PRO A 107 3.00 -12.97 -8.69
N LYS A 108 2.50 -13.34 -7.52
CA LYS A 108 1.68 -14.53 -7.28
C LYS A 108 0.28 -14.07 -6.93
N GLU A 109 -0.71 -14.62 -7.58
CA GLU A 109 -2.09 -14.42 -7.16
C GLU A 109 -2.33 -15.05 -5.80
N ILE A 110 -3.10 -14.38 -4.96
CA ILE A 110 -3.52 -14.92 -3.67
C ILE A 110 -4.63 -15.92 -3.94
N PRO A 111 -4.48 -17.20 -3.52
CA PRO A 111 -5.49 -18.21 -3.81
C PRO A 111 -6.81 -17.93 -3.11
N SER A 112 -7.92 -18.18 -3.81
CA SER A 112 -9.27 -18.10 -3.22
C SER A 112 -9.51 -19.19 -2.15
N PRO A 113 -10.46 -18.95 -1.21
CA PRO A 113 -11.14 -17.69 -1.03
C PRO A 113 -10.19 -16.64 -0.43
N MET A 114 -10.14 -15.47 -1.06
CA MET A 114 -9.36 -14.36 -0.52
C MET A 114 -10.00 -13.82 0.74
N ASP A 115 -11.29 -13.52 0.68
CA ASP A 115 -12.03 -12.87 1.73
C ASP A 115 -12.95 -13.84 2.48
N ALA A 116 -13.12 -13.58 3.76
CA ALA A 116 -14.13 -14.17 4.60
C ALA A 116 -14.73 -13.11 5.54
N TYR A 117 -15.92 -13.36 6.04
CA TYR A 117 -16.58 -12.53 7.03
C TYR A 117 -17.09 -13.36 8.20
N PHE A 118 -16.83 -12.89 9.42
CA PHE A 118 -17.42 -13.44 10.65
C PHE A 118 -18.47 -12.46 11.17
N ASP A 119 -19.73 -12.88 11.31
CA ASP A 119 -20.81 -12.00 11.76
C ASP A 119 -21.02 -11.97 13.29
N GLY A 120 -20.10 -12.61 14.02
CA GLY A 120 -20.21 -12.82 15.48
C GLY A 120 -20.76 -14.21 15.84
N LYS A 121 -21.16 -15.04 14.87
CA LYS A 121 -21.71 -16.38 15.05
C LYS A 121 -21.24 -17.36 14.00
N GLU A 122 -21.29 -17.00 12.73
CA GLU A 122 -21.01 -17.84 11.57
C GLU A 122 -19.93 -17.21 10.71
N PHE A 123 -19.25 -18.06 9.94
CA PHE A 123 -18.23 -17.66 8.96
C PHE A 123 -18.83 -17.76 7.55
N TYR A 124 -18.53 -16.76 6.74
CA TYR A 124 -18.93 -16.68 5.33
C TYR A 124 -17.65 -16.54 4.52
N TYR A 125 -17.43 -17.43 3.54
CA TYR A 125 -16.18 -17.52 2.77
C TYR A 125 -16.42 -17.13 1.31
N GLY A 126 -15.49 -16.34 0.77
CA GLY A 126 -15.53 -15.87 -0.60
C GLY A 126 -16.65 -14.87 -0.89
N THR A 127 -16.72 -14.41 -2.13
CA THR A 127 -17.75 -13.49 -2.61
C THR A 127 -19.15 -14.05 -2.38
N ASN A 128 -19.37 -15.31 -2.77
CA ASN A 128 -20.65 -15.99 -2.58
C ASN A 128 -21.09 -16.08 -1.11
N GLY A 129 -20.14 -16.33 -0.19
CA GLY A 129 -20.45 -16.37 1.25
C GLY A 129 -20.88 -15.00 1.78
N ILE A 130 -20.21 -13.93 1.35
CA ILE A 130 -20.55 -12.55 1.72
C ILE A 130 -21.90 -12.15 1.13
N GLU A 131 -22.22 -12.56 -0.11
CA GLU A 131 -23.53 -12.41 -0.73
C GLU A 131 -24.62 -13.06 0.11
N ARG A 132 -24.41 -14.30 0.54
CA ARG A 132 -25.35 -15.01 1.43
C ARG A 132 -25.62 -14.22 2.71
N TYR A 133 -24.58 -13.67 3.33
CA TYR A 133 -24.74 -12.82 4.52
C TYR A 133 -25.63 -11.61 4.23
N LEU A 134 -25.38 -10.88 3.14
CA LEU A 134 -26.14 -9.70 2.77
C LEU A 134 -27.59 -10.03 2.39
N ILE A 135 -27.80 -11.08 1.59
CA ILE A 135 -29.13 -11.52 1.14
C ILE A 135 -29.97 -12.02 2.32
N ASN A 136 -29.38 -12.84 3.22
CA ASN A 136 -30.07 -13.33 4.40
C ASN A 136 -30.51 -12.20 5.36
N GLY A 137 -29.70 -11.13 5.42
CA GLY A 137 -30.02 -9.95 6.23
C GLY A 137 -30.92 -8.92 5.54
N SER A 138 -31.21 -9.09 4.24
CA SER A 138 -32.04 -8.19 3.44
C SER A 138 -32.99 -8.98 2.51
N SER A 139 -32.69 -9.03 1.21
CA SER A 139 -33.38 -9.83 0.20
C SER A 139 -32.55 -9.89 -1.09
N VAL A 140 -32.82 -10.90 -1.93
CA VAL A 140 -32.22 -10.99 -3.29
C VAL A 140 -32.45 -9.70 -4.10
N SER A 141 -33.67 -9.15 -4.06
CA SER A 141 -34.00 -7.93 -4.81
C SER A 141 -33.24 -6.69 -4.31
N GLU A 142 -33.02 -6.59 -3.00
CA GLU A 142 -32.23 -5.49 -2.42
C GLU A 142 -30.75 -5.63 -2.73
N TYR A 143 -30.21 -6.84 -2.63
CA TYR A 143 -28.83 -7.14 -3.00
C TYR A 143 -28.56 -6.82 -4.48
N LYS A 144 -29.41 -7.31 -5.40
CA LYS A 144 -29.33 -7.01 -6.84
C LYS A 144 -29.37 -5.50 -7.11
N ARG A 145 -30.23 -4.76 -6.40
CA ARG A 145 -30.29 -3.31 -6.50
C ARG A 145 -29.00 -2.64 -6.01
N PHE A 146 -28.40 -3.18 -4.93
CA PHE A 146 -27.12 -2.69 -4.39
C PHE A 146 -26.00 -2.82 -5.42
N ILE A 147 -25.78 -4.03 -5.97
CA ILE A 147 -24.74 -4.27 -6.98
C ILE A 147 -24.99 -3.42 -8.24
N THR A 148 -26.26 -3.34 -8.72
CA THR A 148 -26.59 -2.50 -9.88
C THR A 148 -26.22 -1.05 -9.66
N LEU A 149 -26.45 -0.52 -8.45
CA LEU A 149 -26.13 0.86 -8.14
C LEU A 149 -24.60 1.07 -8.06
N LEU A 150 -23.88 0.18 -7.40
CA LEU A 150 -22.41 0.23 -7.32
C LEU A 150 -21.78 0.24 -8.71
N MET A 151 -22.18 -0.70 -9.57
CA MET A 151 -21.62 -0.82 -10.91
C MET A 151 -21.92 0.40 -11.78
N ASN A 152 -23.12 0.96 -11.70
CA ASN A 152 -23.48 2.17 -12.45
C ASN A 152 -22.63 3.39 -12.02
N GLU A 153 -22.37 3.53 -10.72
CA GLU A 153 -21.55 4.61 -10.19
C GLU A 153 -20.06 4.40 -10.51
N TYR A 154 -19.58 3.14 -10.43
CA TYR A 154 -18.17 2.81 -10.62
C TYR A 154 -17.66 3.06 -12.04
N GLU A 155 -18.46 2.85 -13.08
CA GLU A 155 -18.06 3.04 -14.49
C GLU A 155 -17.72 4.50 -14.85
N GLU A 156 -17.99 5.47 -13.98
CA GLU A 156 -17.88 6.90 -14.28
C GLU A 156 -16.62 7.59 -13.72
N TYR A 157 -15.79 6.91 -12.89
CA TYR A 157 -14.75 7.61 -12.14
C TYR A 157 -13.36 7.02 -12.28
N ASP A 158 -12.43 7.86 -12.74
CA ASP A 158 -10.98 7.61 -12.65
C ASP A 158 -10.43 8.12 -11.31
N GLU A 159 -9.19 7.70 -10.96
CA GLU A 159 -8.46 8.24 -9.82
C GLU A 159 -7.84 9.63 -10.11
N VAL A 160 -7.54 10.38 -9.07
CA VAL A 160 -6.72 11.59 -9.18
C VAL A 160 -5.32 11.20 -9.72
N PRO A 161 -4.73 11.96 -10.67
CA PRO A 161 -5.18 13.28 -11.20
C PRO A 161 -6.05 13.20 -12.46
N TYR A 162 -6.49 12.02 -12.86
CA TYR A 162 -7.21 11.80 -14.13
C TYR A 162 -8.73 11.94 -13.99
N LEU A 163 -9.22 11.96 -12.76
CA LEU A 163 -10.64 12.07 -12.44
C LEU A 163 -11.30 13.29 -13.14
N ASP A 164 -12.35 13.02 -13.93
CA ASP A 164 -13.27 14.06 -14.39
C ASP A 164 -14.19 14.45 -13.23
N TYR A 165 -13.83 15.52 -12.52
CA TYR A 165 -14.53 15.98 -11.33
C TYR A 165 -15.81 16.71 -11.70
N THR A 166 -16.82 15.92 -12.15
CA THR A 166 -18.16 16.41 -12.51
C THR A 166 -18.92 16.96 -11.31
N ALA A 167 -20.10 17.55 -11.56
CA ALA A 167 -20.99 17.99 -10.49
C ALA A 167 -21.46 16.80 -9.62
N HIS A 168 -21.65 15.61 -10.22
CA HIS A 168 -22.03 14.39 -9.52
C HIS A 168 -20.86 13.84 -8.69
N ALA A 169 -19.66 13.75 -9.25
CA ALA A 169 -18.46 13.39 -8.49
C ALA A 169 -18.27 14.30 -7.26
N LYS A 170 -18.50 15.61 -7.44
CA LYS A 170 -18.46 16.56 -6.32
C LYS A 170 -19.53 16.28 -5.26
N GLU A 171 -20.74 15.94 -5.65
CA GLU A 171 -21.81 15.55 -4.72
C GLU A 171 -21.41 14.32 -3.90
N LEU A 172 -20.84 13.30 -4.54
CA LEU A 172 -20.34 12.09 -3.88
C LEU A 172 -19.15 12.39 -2.96
N ASP A 173 -18.21 13.25 -3.39
CA ASP A 173 -17.06 13.66 -2.57
C ASP A 173 -17.50 14.40 -1.28
N TYR A 174 -18.63 15.09 -1.31
CA TYR A 174 -19.20 15.80 -0.16
C TYR A 174 -20.34 15.05 0.55
N THR A 175 -20.59 13.80 0.15
CA THR A 175 -21.54 12.89 0.82
C THR A 175 -20.76 11.81 1.54
N THR A 176 -21.06 11.53 2.83
CA THR A 176 -20.40 10.39 3.51
C THR A 176 -20.88 9.07 2.91
N ALA A 177 -20.00 8.07 2.86
CA ALA A 177 -20.37 6.73 2.41
C ALA A 177 -21.59 6.18 3.15
N LYS A 178 -21.69 6.41 4.46
CA LYS A 178 -22.86 6.03 5.26
C LYS A 178 -24.14 6.73 4.78
N ASN A 179 -24.09 8.04 4.54
CA ASN A 179 -25.25 8.79 4.05
C ASN A 179 -25.65 8.32 2.64
N TRP A 180 -24.68 8.03 1.79
CA TRP A 180 -24.94 7.49 0.45
C TRP A 180 -25.70 6.17 0.54
N LEU A 181 -25.28 5.21 1.37
CA LEU A 181 -25.99 3.96 1.61
C LEU A 181 -27.42 4.22 2.12
N GLN A 182 -27.57 5.08 3.12
CA GLN A 182 -28.88 5.39 3.73
C GLN A 182 -29.82 6.11 2.76
N ASN A 183 -29.32 7.06 1.98
CA ASN A 183 -30.10 7.80 1.00
C ASN A 183 -30.61 6.90 -0.13
N ASN A 184 -29.83 5.85 -0.44
CA ASN A 184 -30.22 4.81 -1.37
C ASN A 184 -31.04 3.67 -0.73
N GLY A 185 -31.43 3.82 0.55
CA GLY A 185 -32.33 2.90 1.24
C GLY A 185 -31.70 1.60 1.73
N PHE A 186 -30.37 1.52 1.84
CA PHE A 186 -29.66 0.37 2.40
C PHE A 186 -29.62 0.45 3.92
N GLY A 187 -29.98 -0.66 4.56
CA GLY A 187 -30.12 -0.75 6.00
C GLY A 187 -28.82 -1.11 6.72
N SER A 188 -28.98 -1.47 8.00
CA SER A 188 -27.85 -1.75 8.91
C SER A 188 -26.98 -2.91 8.45
N ILE A 189 -27.52 -3.89 7.73
CA ILE A 189 -26.75 -5.05 7.26
C ILE A 189 -25.58 -4.62 6.35
N TYR A 190 -25.85 -3.75 5.38
CA TYR A 190 -24.83 -3.17 4.48
C TYR A 190 -23.90 -2.24 5.24
N ILE A 191 -24.44 -1.34 6.07
CA ILE A 191 -23.63 -0.40 6.84
C ILE A 191 -22.66 -1.15 7.75
N ASN A 192 -23.09 -2.19 8.46
CA ASN A 192 -22.24 -2.95 9.37
C ASN A 192 -21.13 -3.71 8.64
N LYS A 193 -21.47 -4.38 7.51
CA LYS A 193 -20.48 -5.10 6.70
C LYS A 193 -19.40 -4.15 6.19
N TYR A 194 -19.81 -3.06 5.54
CA TYR A 194 -18.86 -2.14 4.91
C TYR A 194 -18.20 -1.16 5.88
N ASN A 195 -18.73 -0.99 7.09
CA ASN A 195 -18.08 -0.11 8.08
C ASN A 195 -16.74 -0.69 8.57
N VAL A 196 -16.66 -1.99 8.77
CA VAL A 196 -15.39 -2.64 9.17
C VAL A 196 -14.40 -2.64 8.02
N SER A 197 -14.84 -2.95 6.79
CA SER A 197 -13.98 -2.87 5.60
C SER A 197 -13.43 -1.44 5.41
N SER A 198 -14.29 -0.42 5.56
CA SER A 198 -13.86 0.98 5.51
C SER A 198 -12.79 1.32 6.56
N ARG A 199 -12.88 0.79 7.77
CA ARG A 199 -11.84 0.97 8.79
C ARG A 199 -10.52 0.29 8.40
N GLY A 200 -10.59 -0.93 7.89
CA GLY A 200 -9.42 -1.68 7.42
C GLY A 200 -8.72 -0.99 6.25
N LEU A 201 -9.47 -0.56 5.25
CA LEU A 201 -8.95 0.01 3.99
C LEU A 201 -8.63 1.50 4.05
N PHE A 202 -9.41 2.29 4.81
CA PHE A 202 -9.28 3.76 4.86
C PHE A 202 -8.88 4.31 6.23
N GLY A 203 -8.73 3.45 7.24
CA GLY A 203 -8.45 3.89 8.61
C GLY A 203 -9.58 4.68 9.27
N ALA A 204 -10.80 4.64 8.71
CA ALA A 204 -11.92 5.41 9.21
C ALA A 204 -13.28 4.75 8.86
N SER A 205 -14.30 5.04 9.65
CA SER A 205 -15.66 4.54 9.43
C SER A 205 -16.34 5.18 8.20
N LEU A 206 -17.38 4.53 7.69
CA LEU A 206 -18.23 5.07 6.62
C LEU A 206 -18.81 6.46 6.91
N SER A 207 -18.86 6.88 8.17
CA SER A 207 -19.31 8.22 8.57
C SER A 207 -18.25 9.30 8.34
N ASN A 208 -17.01 8.94 8.12
CA ASN A 208 -15.86 9.85 8.00
C ASN A 208 -15.31 9.93 6.58
N ILE A 209 -15.54 8.92 5.74
CA ILE A 209 -15.06 8.89 4.36
C ILE A 209 -16.11 9.35 3.36
N SER A 210 -15.67 9.84 2.21
CA SER A 210 -16.55 10.24 1.12
C SER A 210 -17.15 9.02 0.41
N ALA A 211 -18.36 9.17 -0.15
CA ALA A 211 -18.97 8.15 -0.99
C ALA A 211 -18.15 7.87 -2.25
N LEU A 212 -17.50 8.91 -2.80
CA LEU A 212 -16.65 8.78 -3.98
C LEU A 212 -15.44 7.86 -3.75
N SER A 213 -14.91 7.78 -2.52
CA SER A 213 -13.84 6.82 -2.18
C SER A 213 -14.37 5.43 -1.86
N PHE A 214 -15.57 5.34 -1.30
CA PHE A 214 -16.17 4.07 -0.91
C PHE A 214 -16.63 3.24 -2.10
N ILE A 215 -17.24 3.88 -3.11
CA ILE A 215 -17.90 3.18 -4.22
C ILE A 215 -16.94 2.28 -5.01
N PRO A 216 -15.74 2.72 -5.43
CA PRO A 216 -14.79 1.86 -6.14
C PRO A 216 -14.38 0.61 -5.34
N GLU A 217 -14.10 0.78 -4.06
CA GLU A 217 -13.71 -0.34 -3.18
C GLU A 217 -14.86 -1.32 -2.94
N ALA A 218 -16.08 -0.82 -2.79
CA ALA A 218 -17.25 -1.68 -2.62
C ALA A 218 -17.66 -2.38 -3.92
N ALA A 219 -17.28 -1.84 -5.08
CA ALA A 219 -17.56 -2.40 -6.39
C ALA A 219 -16.47 -3.36 -6.88
N PHE A 220 -15.30 -3.37 -6.24
CA PHE A 220 -14.12 -4.14 -6.68
C PHE A 220 -14.41 -5.65 -6.80
N ASP A 221 -15.22 -6.20 -5.90
CA ASP A 221 -15.55 -7.63 -5.85
C ASP A 221 -16.66 -8.04 -6.86
N TYR A 222 -17.19 -7.12 -7.67
CA TYR A 222 -18.35 -7.35 -8.52
C TYR A 222 -18.10 -6.95 -9.96
N ASP A 223 -18.61 -7.75 -10.90
CA ASP A 223 -18.64 -7.41 -12.32
C ASP A 223 -20.04 -7.45 -12.95
N ALA A 224 -20.15 -7.05 -14.22
CA ALA A 224 -21.44 -7.01 -14.92
C ALA A 224 -22.03 -8.42 -15.17
N ASP A 225 -21.21 -9.46 -15.09
CA ASP A 225 -21.66 -10.86 -15.28
C ASP A 225 -22.26 -11.39 -13.99
N ASP A 226 -21.81 -10.94 -12.81
CA ASP A 226 -22.44 -11.25 -11.52
C ASP A 226 -23.92 -10.84 -11.50
N LEU A 227 -24.23 -9.63 -12.00
CA LEU A 227 -25.62 -9.16 -12.11
C LEU A 227 -26.54 -10.06 -12.95
N LYS A 228 -25.97 -10.74 -13.96
CA LYS A 228 -26.74 -11.63 -14.83
C LYS A 228 -27.07 -12.95 -14.13
N ASN A 229 -26.21 -13.38 -13.21
CA ASN A 229 -26.34 -14.65 -12.52
C ASN A 229 -27.28 -14.57 -11.31
N ILE A 230 -27.52 -13.36 -10.78
CA ILE A 230 -28.46 -13.16 -9.68
C ILE A 230 -29.90 -13.21 -10.20
N THR A 231 -30.61 -14.27 -9.90
CA THR A 231 -32.03 -14.50 -10.27
C THR A 231 -32.91 -14.60 -9.03
N ASP A 232 -34.24 -14.66 -9.22
CA ASP A 232 -35.16 -14.89 -8.08
C ASP A 232 -34.94 -16.27 -7.44
N ASP A 233 -34.38 -17.22 -8.21
CA ASP A 233 -34.03 -18.58 -7.76
C ASP A 233 -32.52 -18.67 -7.38
N PHE A 234 -31.86 -17.54 -7.15
CA PHE A 234 -30.43 -17.49 -6.79
C PHE A 234 -30.19 -18.30 -5.51
N ASP A 235 -29.38 -19.34 -5.63
CA ASP A 235 -28.94 -20.15 -4.50
C ASP A 235 -27.84 -19.42 -3.74
N VAL A 236 -28.18 -19.00 -2.53
CA VAL A 236 -27.25 -18.30 -1.63
C VAL A 236 -26.45 -19.24 -0.72
N GLU A 237 -26.67 -20.57 -0.85
CA GLU A 237 -25.95 -21.59 -0.09
C GLU A 237 -24.58 -21.83 -0.73
N SER A 238 -23.71 -20.83 -0.67
CA SER A 238 -22.32 -21.00 -1.10
C SER A 238 -21.55 -21.80 -0.06
N GLU A 239 -20.83 -22.77 -0.55
CA GLU A 239 -19.93 -23.59 0.26
C GLU A 239 -18.48 -23.15 0.06
N TYR A 240 -17.63 -23.55 1.01
CA TYR A 240 -16.20 -23.26 0.94
C TYR A 240 -15.55 -23.78 -0.36
N GLU A 241 -15.99 -24.94 -0.83
CA GLU A 241 -15.49 -25.56 -2.07
C GLU A 241 -15.78 -24.69 -3.30
N ASP A 242 -16.93 -24.04 -3.38
CA ASP A 242 -17.26 -23.15 -4.49
C ASP A 242 -16.33 -21.93 -4.48
N ALA A 243 -16.05 -21.37 -3.31
CA ALA A 243 -15.14 -20.25 -3.16
C ALA A 243 -13.68 -20.56 -3.60
N LEU A 244 -13.26 -21.85 -3.56
CA LEU A 244 -11.94 -22.25 -4.02
C LEU A 244 -11.73 -22.12 -5.54
N GLU A 245 -12.79 -22.00 -6.31
CA GLU A 245 -12.77 -21.88 -7.77
C GLU A 245 -12.68 -20.41 -8.25
N GLU A 246 -12.84 -19.44 -7.37
CA GLU A 246 -12.82 -18.02 -7.69
C GLU A 246 -11.39 -17.49 -7.91
N GLU A 247 -11.23 -16.53 -8.83
CA GLU A 247 -10.01 -15.71 -8.95
C GLU A 247 -10.07 -14.56 -7.94
N SER A 248 -8.98 -14.28 -7.22
CA SER A 248 -8.97 -13.23 -6.20
C SER A 248 -8.72 -11.84 -6.77
N GLY A 249 -8.09 -11.75 -7.94
CA GLY A 249 -7.63 -10.49 -8.52
C GLY A 249 -6.58 -9.74 -7.70
N SER A 250 -6.07 -10.35 -6.62
CA SER A 250 -5.10 -9.76 -5.71
C SER A 250 -3.79 -10.52 -5.70
N TYR A 251 -2.68 -9.80 -5.56
CA TYR A 251 -1.35 -10.36 -5.80
C TYR A 251 -0.37 -10.00 -4.70
N THR A 252 0.57 -10.90 -4.47
CA THR A 252 1.72 -10.70 -3.59
C THR A 252 2.99 -11.29 -4.23
N PHE A 253 4.05 -11.43 -3.47
CA PHE A 253 5.31 -12.07 -3.89
C PHE A 253 5.71 -13.14 -2.90
N THR A 254 6.68 -13.98 -3.27
CA THR A 254 7.19 -15.06 -2.39
C THR A 254 7.66 -14.55 -1.03
N LYS A 255 8.16 -13.32 -0.97
CA LYS A 255 8.58 -12.65 0.27
C LYS A 255 7.69 -11.46 0.63
N GLY A 256 6.42 -11.49 0.24
CA GLY A 256 5.50 -10.36 0.40
C GLY A 256 5.93 -9.13 -0.40
N LEU A 257 5.26 -8.01 -0.20
CA LEU A 257 5.54 -6.75 -0.91
C LEU A 257 6.95 -6.20 -0.65
N THR A 258 7.60 -6.64 0.43
CA THR A 258 9.01 -6.29 0.70
C THR A 258 9.97 -6.80 -0.37
N GLU A 259 9.59 -7.85 -1.13
CA GLU A 259 10.39 -8.34 -2.26
C GLU A 259 10.47 -7.31 -3.39
N LEU A 260 9.36 -6.67 -3.71
CA LEU A 260 9.30 -5.59 -4.69
C LEU A 260 10.10 -4.36 -4.23
N THR A 261 9.84 -3.89 -3.01
CA THR A 261 10.50 -2.69 -2.48
C THR A 261 12.00 -2.92 -2.27
N GLY A 262 12.38 -4.09 -1.77
CA GLY A 262 13.78 -4.49 -1.60
C GLY A 262 14.52 -4.59 -2.94
N ARG A 263 13.88 -5.19 -3.96
CA ARG A 263 14.47 -5.29 -5.30
C ARG A 263 14.67 -3.93 -5.96
N LEU A 264 13.74 -3.00 -5.79
CA LEU A 264 13.91 -1.62 -6.22
C LEU A 264 15.09 -0.95 -5.49
N GLY A 265 15.22 -1.16 -4.18
CA GLY A 265 16.35 -0.69 -3.38
C GLY A 265 17.69 -1.24 -3.88
N GLU A 266 17.76 -2.53 -4.21
CA GLU A 266 18.96 -3.18 -4.78
C GLU A 266 19.37 -2.56 -6.12
N VAL A 267 18.41 -2.33 -7.03
CA VAL A 267 18.65 -1.70 -8.34
C VAL A 267 19.25 -0.29 -8.19
N MET A 268 18.96 0.39 -7.08
CA MET A 268 19.40 1.75 -6.79
C MET A 268 20.37 1.83 -5.60
N ALA A 269 21.05 0.73 -5.24
CA ALA A 269 21.84 0.65 -4.01
C ALA A 269 22.90 1.74 -3.88
N ASN A 270 23.52 2.18 -4.99
CA ASN A 270 24.50 3.26 -5.02
C ASN A 270 23.90 4.68 -4.89
N LYS A 271 22.58 4.80 -4.94
CA LYS A 271 21.80 6.05 -4.82
C LYS A 271 20.88 6.07 -3.61
N LEU A 272 21.03 5.09 -2.72
CA LEU A 272 20.19 4.89 -1.55
C LEU A 272 21.05 4.93 -0.29
N ARG A 273 20.63 5.73 0.67
CA ARG A 273 21.26 5.82 1.98
C ARG A 273 20.24 5.51 3.07
N LEU A 274 20.38 4.32 3.66
CA LEU A 274 19.57 3.83 4.77
C LEU A 274 20.05 4.42 6.11
N SER A 275 19.24 4.24 7.16
CA SER A 275 19.50 4.75 8.51
C SER A 275 19.85 6.25 8.52
N SER A 276 19.16 7.01 7.68
CA SER A 276 19.39 8.43 7.42
C SER A 276 18.09 9.21 7.67
N THR A 277 17.87 9.62 8.91
CA THR A 277 16.67 10.34 9.32
C THR A 277 16.79 11.80 8.98
N VAL A 278 16.08 12.26 7.96
CA VAL A 278 16.02 13.69 7.61
C VAL A 278 15.33 14.43 8.73
N THR A 279 15.95 15.50 9.20
CA THR A 279 15.46 16.34 10.31
C THR A 279 14.97 17.70 9.84
N GLU A 280 15.50 18.20 8.73
CA GLU A 280 15.16 19.53 8.20
C GLU A 280 15.53 19.64 6.73
N VAL A 281 14.72 20.41 5.98
CA VAL A 281 15.03 20.88 4.63
C VAL A 281 14.90 22.40 4.59
N LYS A 282 15.99 23.08 4.22
CA LYS A 282 16.07 24.54 4.09
C LYS A 282 16.49 24.95 2.68
N LYS A 283 16.38 26.23 2.36
CA LYS A 283 16.93 26.82 1.13
C LYS A 283 18.05 27.79 1.48
N GLU A 284 19.20 27.60 0.86
CA GLU A 284 20.35 28.47 0.95
C GLU A 284 20.79 28.89 -0.46
N GLY A 285 20.58 30.16 -0.78
CA GLY A 285 20.79 30.65 -2.13
C GLY A 285 19.90 29.93 -3.15
N GLN A 286 20.52 29.25 -4.13
CA GLN A 286 19.79 28.48 -5.14
C GLN A 286 19.57 27.02 -4.77
N TYR A 287 20.23 26.52 -3.71
CA TYR A 287 20.23 25.11 -3.32
C TYR A 287 19.29 24.83 -2.15
N TYR A 288 18.81 23.59 -2.08
CA TYR A 288 18.23 23.04 -0.88
C TYR A 288 19.33 22.39 -0.04
N VAL A 289 19.27 22.61 1.26
CA VAL A 289 20.15 22.02 2.27
C VAL A 289 19.34 21.05 3.10
N ILE A 290 19.66 19.77 3.02
CA ILE A 290 18.98 18.68 3.69
C ILE A 290 19.86 18.18 4.83
N SER A 291 19.39 18.39 6.07
CA SER A 291 20.04 17.87 7.27
C SER A 291 19.42 16.53 7.67
N TYR A 292 20.26 15.55 7.99
CA TYR A 292 19.84 14.24 8.44
C TYR A 292 20.77 13.67 9.50
N SER A 293 20.28 12.81 10.39
CA SER A 293 21.10 12.04 11.30
C SER A 293 21.42 10.68 10.70
N ASP A 294 22.69 10.26 10.78
CA ASP A 294 23.13 8.93 10.38
C ASP A 294 22.82 7.87 11.47
N LYS A 295 23.13 6.59 11.21
CA LYS A 295 22.94 5.47 12.14
C LYS A 295 23.59 5.70 13.52
N SER A 296 24.64 6.50 13.59
CA SER A 296 25.37 6.84 14.83
C SER A 296 24.81 8.08 15.52
N GLY A 297 23.78 8.72 14.96
CA GLY A 297 23.20 9.95 15.47
C GLY A 297 23.97 11.23 15.07
N ASN A 298 25.02 11.12 14.22
CA ASN A 298 25.74 12.30 13.76
C ASN A 298 24.92 13.05 12.74
N ILE A 299 24.87 14.36 12.86
CA ILE A 299 24.21 15.22 11.88
C ILE A 299 25.12 15.36 10.65
N LYS A 300 24.54 15.06 9.51
CA LYS A 300 25.12 15.20 8.18
C LYS A 300 24.27 16.15 7.34
N THR A 301 24.86 16.67 6.29
CA THR A 301 24.20 17.58 5.37
C THR A 301 24.50 17.18 3.93
N VAL A 302 23.48 17.28 3.07
CA VAL A 302 23.61 17.16 1.62
C VAL A 302 22.89 18.34 0.97
N MET A 303 23.41 18.82 -0.16
CA MET A 303 22.78 19.86 -0.96
C MET A 303 22.09 19.29 -2.20
N SER A 304 21.03 19.96 -2.69
CA SER A 304 20.40 19.60 -3.95
C SER A 304 19.78 20.79 -4.69
N ASN A 305 19.56 20.61 -6.00
CA ASN A 305 18.81 21.56 -6.82
C ASN A 305 17.29 21.35 -6.67
N LYS A 306 16.85 20.12 -6.40
CA LYS A 306 15.44 19.73 -6.32
C LYS A 306 15.24 18.73 -5.18
N VAL A 307 14.06 18.73 -4.58
CA VAL A 307 13.69 17.81 -3.49
C VAL A 307 12.35 17.15 -3.79
N VAL A 308 12.27 15.85 -3.52
CA VAL A 308 10.99 15.12 -3.43
C VAL A 308 10.78 14.72 -1.97
N LEU A 309 9.68 15.13 -1.39
CA LEU A 309 9.24 14.70 -0.07
C LEU A 309 8.29 13.50 -0.24
N ALA A 310 8.84 12.28 -0.21
CA ALA A 310 8.10 11.03 -0.34
C ALA A 310 7.80 10.45 1.06
N VAL A 311 7.20 11.28 1.90
CA VAL A 311 6.81 11.00 3.28
C VAL A 311 5.38 11.46 3.53
N PRO A 312 4.67 10.97 4.58
CA PRO A 312 3.33 11.45 4.92
C PRO A 312 3.25 12.98 5.00
N ALA A 313 2.13 13.56 4.54
CA ALA A 313 1.94 15.00 4.43
C ALA A 313 2.27 15.78 5.73
N PRO A 314 1.88 15.32 6.94
CA PRO A 314 2.26 16.01 8.18
C PRO A 314 3.77 16.07 8.40
N LEU A 315 4.50 15.01 8.02
CA LEU A 315 5.96 15.00 8.10
C LEU A 315 6.60 15.91 7.04
N ALA A 316 6.07 15.93 5.82
CA ALA A 316 6.53 16.84 4.76
C ALA A 316 6.40 18.30 5.21
N LEU A 317 5.26 18.67 5.80
CA LEU A 317 5.05 20.00 6.39
C LEU A 317 6.06 20.31 7.49
N LYS A 318 6.32 19.37 8.38
CA LYS A 318 7.30 19.55 9.46
C LYS A 318 8.71 19.75 8.93
N LEU A 319 9.13 18.98 7.92
CA LEU A 319 10.49 18.99 7.38
C LEU A 319 10.78 20.23 6.53
N ALA A 320 9.81 20.73 5.78
CA ALA A 320 9.99 21.74 4.75
C ALA A 320 8.99 22.92 4.87
N HIS A 321 8.53 23.23 6.06
CA HIS A 321 7.46 24.22 6.31
C HIS A 321 7.66 25.56 5.62
N THR A 322 8.89 26.09 5.62
CA THR A 322 9.22 27.41 5.02
C THR A 322 9.35 27.35 3.50
N LEU A 323 9.39 26.16 2.89
CA LEU A 323 9.63 25.95 1.46
C LEU A 323 8.36 25.62 0.68
N ILE A 324 7.34 25.12 1.35
CA ILE A 324 6.04 24.81 0.77
C ILE A 324 5.21 26.09 0.75
N SER A 325 4.63 26.46 -0.41
CA SER A 325 3.79 27.65 -0.52
C SER A 325 2.58 27.57 0.40
N ASP A 326 2.06 28.72 0.83
CA ASP A 326 0.92 28.75 1.76
C ASP A 326 -0.33 28.09 1.17
N GLU A 327 -0.56 28.23 -0.13
CA GLU A 327 -1.63 27.54 -0.84
C GLU A 327 -1.49 26.02 -0.77
N LYS A 328 -0.28 25.48 -1.02
CA LYS A 328 -0.02 24.02 -0.84
C LYS A 328 -0.20 23.60 0.61
N LYS A 329 0.31 24.40 1.57
CA LYS A 329 0.17 24.08 3.01
C LYS A 329 -1.29 23.96 3.41
N GLU A 330 -2.13 24.88 2.95
CA GLU A 330 -3.56 24.86 3.26
C GLU A 330 -4.20 23.54 2.80
N LEU A 331 -3.88 23.07 1.60
CA LEU A 331 -4.43 21.82 1.06
C LEU A 331 -3.91 20.60 1.80
N ILE A 332 -2.57 20.47 1.95
CA ILE A 332 -1.97 19.25 2.54
C ILE A 332 -2.13 19.18 4.05
N SER A 333 -2.35 20.29 4.75
CA SER A 333 -2.66 20.28 6.18
C SER A 333 -4.04 19.70 6.50
N LYS A 334 -4.90 19.54 5.51
CA LYS A 334 -6.23 18.94 5.60
C LYS A 334 -6.23 17.46 5.21
N ILE A 335 -5.07 16.90 4.85
CA ILE A 335 -4.93 15.45 4.62
C ILE A 335 -4.76 14.80 5.98
N GLU A 336 -5.81 14.22 6.48
CA GLU A 336 -5.82 13.49 7.73
C GLU A 336 -5.19 12.10 7.56
N PHE A 337 -4.57 11.59 8.61
CA PHE A 337 -4.00 10.25 8.63
C PHE A 337 -4.52 9.50 9.85
N ALA A 338 -4.97 8.28 9.63
CA ALA A 338 -5.31 7.36 10.72
C ALA A 338 -4.05 6.67 11.25
N SER A 339 -3.99 6.47 12.57
CA SER A 339 -3.06 5.54 13.21
C SER A 339 -3.43 4.10 12.82
N TYR A 340 -2.44 3.23 12.77
CA TYR A 340 -2.64 1.82 12.46
C TYR A 340 -1.64 0.95 13.22
N ALA A 341 -2.03 -0.28 13.54
CA ALA A 341 -1.11 -1.27 14.08
C ALA A 341 -1.37 -2.64 13.44
N THR A 342 -0.31 -3.41 13.25
CA THR A 342 -0.39 -4.80 12.84
C THR A 342 0.23 -5.71 13.88
N VAL A 343 -0.32 -6.89 14.05
CA VAL A 343 0.15 -7.89 15.02
C VAL A 343 0.22 -9.24 14.35
N ALA A 344 1.42 -9.69 13.98
CA ALA A 344 1.62 -11.06 13.58
C ALA A 344 1.72 -11.96 14.81
N MET A 345 0.92 -13.01 14.86
CA MET A 345 0.84 -13.98 15.97
C MET A 345 1.25 -15.37 15.48
N PHE A 346 2.11 -16.03 16.24
CA PHE A 346 2.70 -17.30 15.89
C PHE A 346 2.11 -18.45 16.70
N SER A 347 1.80 -19.58 16.04
CA SER A 347 1.25 -20.78 16.70
C SER A 347 1.79 -22.05 16.06
N GLU A 348 1.81 -23.17 16.82
CA GLU A 348 2.22 -24.49 16.33
C GLU A 348 1.09 -25.21 15.57
N THR A 349 -0.15 -24.75 15.73
CA THR A 349 -1.33 -25.33 15.07
C THR A 349 -2.16 -24.21 14.44
N PRO A 350 -2.89 -24.47 13.35
CA PRO A 350 -3.69 -23.45 12.71
C PRO A 350 -4.74 -22.90 13.67
N ILE A 351 -5.00 -21.59 13.53
CA ILE A 351 -6.09 -20.88 14.22
C ILE A 351 -7.16 -20.54 13.20
N PHE A 352 -6.74 -19.93 12.09
CA PHE A 352 -7.55 -19.65 10.90
C PHE A 352 -6.75 -20.09 9.68
N ASP A 353 -7.33 -20.87 8.79
CA ASP A 353 -6.64 -21.50 7.65
C ASP A 353 -7.55 -21.81 6.45
N LYS A 354 -8.75 -21.16 6.37
CA LYS A 354 -9.76 -21.43 5.35
C LYS A 354 -9.94 -20.31 4.34
N ALA A 355 -9.35 -19.16 4.56
CA ALA A 355 -9.29 -18.04 3.63
C ALA A 355 -8.04 -17.21 3.92
N PHE A 356 -7.71 -16.27 3.02
CA PHE A 356 -6.57 -15.40 3.23
C PHE A 356 -6.89 -14.30 4.26
N ASP A 357 -8.00 -13.60 4.10
CA ASP A 357 -8.47 -12.54 4.96
C ASP A 357 -9.80 -12.89 5.65
N LEU A 358 -9.96 -12.45 6.87
CA LEU A 358 -11.19 -12.60 7.65
C LEU A 358 -11.55 -11.28 8.30
N ALA A 359 -12.53 -10.56 7.76
CA ALA A 359 -13.12 -9.40 8.41
C ALA A 359 -14.03 -9.82 9.58
N VAL A 360 -14.07 -9.01 10.65
CA VAL A 360 -14.86 -9.26 11.86
C VAL A 360 -15.87 -8.13 12.11
N PRO A 361 -16.84 -8.26 13.06
CA PRO A 361 -17.78 -7.18 13.37
C PRO A 361 -17.09 -5.90 13.83
N ASP A 362 -17.69 -4.75 13.54
CA ASP A 362 -17.13 -3.41 13.81
C ASP A 362 -16.87 -3.10 15.31
N ASP A 363 -17.47 -3.85 16.23
CA ASP A 363 -17.23 -3.70 17.66
C ASP A 363 -15.99 -4.42 18.19
N TYR A 364 -15.25 -5.13 17.32
CA TYR A 364 -13.97 -5.75 17.65
C TYR A 364 -12.83 -4.73 17.62
N PHE A 365 -11.74 -5.03 18.34
CA PHE A 365 -10.57 -4.16 18.41
C PHE A 365 -9.77 -4.16 17.11
N PHE A 366 -9.60 -5.31 16.48
CA PHE A 366 -9.05 -5.42 15.13
C PHE A 366 -10.17 -5.44 14.09
N THR A 367 -9.85 -5.12 12.83
CA THR A 367 -10.76 -5.14 11.69
C THR A 367 -10.72 -6.47 10.97
N ASP A 368 -9.50 -7.01 10.81
CA ASP A 368 -9.24 -8.15 9.96
C ASP A 368 -8.18 -9.07 10.57
N ILE A 369 -8.22 -10.35 10.19
CA ILE A 369 -7.21 -11.37 10.48
C ILE A 369 -6.78 -11.98 9.17
N TYR A 370 -5.49 -11.90 8.84
CA TYR A 370 -4.88 -12.52 7.68
C TYR A 370 -4.18 -13.83 8.04
N ASP A 371 -4.35 -14.88 7.22
CA ASP A 371 -3.50 -16.05 7.26
C ASP A 371 -2.23 -15.80 6.42
N ALA A 372 -1.17 -15.34 7.06
CA ALA A 372 0.09 -15.06 6.40
C ALA A 372 0.81 -16.32 5.86
N THR A 373 0.30 -17.52 6.16
CA THR A 373 0.83 -18.78 5.59
C THR A 373 0.04 -19.28 4.39
N TRP A 374 -1.09 -18.65 4.05
CA TRP A 374 -2.06 -19.06 3.03
C TRP A 374 -1.42 -19.27 1.65
N VAL A 375 -0.77 -18.26 1.12
CA VAL A 375 -0.20 -18.24 -0.23
C VAL A 375 0.87 -19.33 -0.38
N GLU A 376 1.79 -19.44 0.58
CA GLU A 376 2.88 -20.42 0.51
C GLU A 376 2.38 -21.85 0.74
N ARG A 377 1.41 -22.05 1.61
CA ARG A 377 0.77 -23.36 1.79
C ARG A 377 0.11 -23.84 0.49
N TYR A 378 -0.52 -22.94 -0.23
CA TYR A 378 -1.16 -23.27 -1.51
C TYR A 378 -0.13 -23.64 -2.59
N TYR A 379 0.87 -22.78 -2.85
CA TYR A 379 1.83 -22.97 -3.94
C TYR A 379 2.87 -24.06 -3.61
N ASP A 380 3.43 -24.06 -2.43
CA ASP A 380 4.50 -24.96 -2.05
C ASP A 380 4.00 -26.31 -1.53
N LYS A 381 2.69 -26.43 -1.23
CA LYS A 381 2.05 -27.64 -0.63
C LYS A 381 2.76 -28.12 0.64
N LYS A 382 3.34 -27.18 1.40
CA LYS A 382 4.07 -27.47 2.64
C LYS A 382 3.22 -27.20 3.86
N THR A 383 3.27 -28.11 4.83
CA THR A 383 2.72 -27.83 6.16
C THR A 383 3.67 -26.90 6.90
N PRO A 384 3.22 -25.74 7.40
CA PRO A 384 4.04 -24.83 8.17
C PRO A 384 4.55 -25.48 9.48
N GLU A 385 5.81 -25.22 9.84
CA GLU A 385 6.29 -25.48 11.20
C GLU A 385 5.72 -24.47 12.21
N THR A 386 5.37 -23.29 11.73
CA THR A 386 4.72 -22.21 12.48
C THR A 386 3.64 -21.62 11.61
N TYR A 387 2.41 -21.63 12.08
CA TYR A 387 1.29 -20.89 11.48
C TYR A 387 1.35 -19.45 11.94
N ILE A 388 1.00 -18.54 11.05
CA ILE A 388 1.06 -17.10 11.29
C ILE A 388 -0.28 -16.50 10.90
N ILE A 389 -0.95 -15.87 11.86
CA ILE A 389 -2.09 -15.00 11.59
C ILE A 389 -1.72 -13.57 11.98
N SER A 390 -2.16 -12.62 11.17
CA SER A 390 -1.89 -11.19 11.41
C SER A 390 -3.20 -10.46 11.66
N ALA A 391 -3.32 -9.80 12.82
CA ALA A 391 -4.44 -8.92 13.10
C ALA A 391 -4.11 -7.48 12.67
N TYR A 392 -5.04 -6.85 11.97
CA TYR A 392 -4.95 -5.47 11.53
C TYR A 392 -5.87 -4.60 12.37
N ILE A 393 -5.33 -3.51 12.91
CA ILE A 393 -6.00 -2.68 13.91
C ILE A 393 -6.08 -1.26 13.40
N ALA A 394 -7.30 -0.83 13.07
CA ALA A 394 -7.61 0.54 12.74
C ALA A 394 -8.58 1.13 13.79
N PRO A 395 -8.41 2.38 14.23
CA PRO A 395 -9.36 3.05 15.12
C PRO A 395 -10.72 3.25 14.41
N ARG A 396 -11.76 3.54 15.20
CA ARG A 396 -13.10 3.81 14.65
C ARG A 396 -13.22 5.17 13.99
N THR A 397 -12.37 6.08 14.38
CA THR A 397 -12.28 7.43 13.82
C THR A 397 -10.81 7.80 13.69
N TYR A 398 -10.48 8.50 12.61
CA TYR A 398 -9.10 8.88 12.31
C TYR A 398 -8.48 9.84 13.35
N GLU A 399 -9.31 10.54 14.12
CA GLU A 399 -8.85 11.40 15.22
C GLU A 399 -8.40 10.60 16.45
N ASP A 400 -8.72 9.30 16.53
CA ASP A 400 -8.25 8.44 17.62
C ASP A 400 -6.82 7.97 17.38
N HIS A 401 -5.87 8.63 18.02
CA HIS A 401 -4.44 8.31 18.02
C HIS A 401 -4.01 7.47 19.23
N SER A 402 -4.92 6.78 19.89
CA SER A 402 -4.61 5.97 21.08
C SER A 402 -3.57 4.87 20.79
N LEU A 403 -3.55 4.35 19.55
CA LEU A 403 -2.56 3.34 19.11
C LEU A 403 -1.12 3.86 19.14
N ASP A 404 -0.88 5.16 18.94
CA ASP A 404 0.47 5.74 18.86
C ASP A 404 1.25 5.61 20.18
N ASN A 405 0.55 5.55 21.31
CA ASN A 405 1.13 5.49 22.63
C ASN A 405 0.72 4.23 23.42
N MET A 406 -0.02 3.32 22.79
CA MET A 406 -0.44 2.06 23.43
C MET A 406 0.78 1.14 23.58
N SER A 407 0.98 0.59 24.75
CA SER A 407 2.04 -0.40 24.95
C SER A 407 1.70 -1.73 24.27
N ASP A 408 2.72 -2.47 23.84
CA ASP A 408 2.55 -3.79 23.24
C ASP A 408 1.72 -4.73 24.12
N SER A 409 1.94 -4.68 25.46
CA SER A 409 1.18 -5.50 26.42
C SER A 409 -0.31 -5.14 26.45
N GLU A 410 -0.65 -3.86 26.42
CA GLU A 410 -2.03 -3.39 26.38
C GLU A 410 -2.71 -3.75 25.06
N LEU A 411 -2.00 -3.56 23.96
CA LEU A 411 -2.48 -3.90 22.63
C LEU A 411 -2.77 -5.40 22.54
N MET A 412 -1.82 -6.25 22.95
CA MET A 412 -1.99 -7.70 22.94
C MET A 412 -3.13 -8.18 23.84
N GLN A 413 -3.36 -7.55 24.98
CA GLN A 413 -4.48 -7.88 25.86
C GLN A 413 -5.83 -7.69 25.15
N LYS A 414 -5.98 -6.60 24.38
CA LYS A 414 -7.19 -6.32 23.59
C LYS A 414 -7.32 -7.30 22.41
N VAL A 415 -6.22 -7.55 21.71
CA VAL A 415 -6.20 -8.51 20.58
C VAL A 415 -6.59 -9.92 21.07
N TYR A 416 -6.01 -10.42 22.15
CA TYR A 416 -6.34 -11.75 22.69
C TYR A 416 -7.79 -11.87 23.12
N ALA A 417 -8.34 -10.81 23.75
CA ALA A 417 -9.73 -10.80 24.19
C ALA A 417 -10.71 -10.98 23.01
N ASP A 418 -10.44 -10.33 21.89
CA ASP A 418 -11.28 -10.42 20.70
C ASP A 418 -10.95 -11.65 19.84
N LEU A 419 -9.68 -12.06 19.77
CA LEU A 419 -9.30 -13.31 19.12
C LEU A 419 -10.03 -14.52 19.74
N ASP A 420 -10.16 -14.57 21.07
CA ASP A 420 -10.89 -15.65 21.75
C ASP A 420 -12.40 -15.59 21.55
N LYS A 421 -12.97 -14.44 21.13
CA LYS A 421 -14.38 -14.36 20.71
C LYS A 421 -14.60 -14.98 19.33
N VAL A 422 -13.64 -14.76 18.40
CA VAL A 422 -13.69 -15.33 17.05
C VAL A 422 -13.34 -16.81 17.07
N PHE A 423 -12.24 -17.17 17.75
CA PHE A 423 -11.69 -18.53 17.84
C PHE A 423 -11.51 -18.92 19.30
N PRO A 424 -12.47 -19.55 19.95
CA PRO A 424 -12.44 -19.85 21.37
C PRO A 424 -11.16 -20.56 21.83
N GLY A 425 -10.39 -19.92 22.72
CA GLY A 425 -9.14 -20.42 23.26
C GLY A 425 -7.91 -20.24 22.36
N ALA A 426 -8.01 -19.48 21.28
CA ALA A 426 -6.90 -19.24 20.33
C ALA A 426 -5.73 -18.49 20.98
N SER A 427 -6.00 -17.54 21.88
CA SER A 427 -4.94 -16.80 22.59
C SER A 427 -3.95 -17.73 23.30
N LYS A 428 -4.39 -18.90 23.77
CA LYS A 428 -3.55 -19.89 24.46
C LYS A 428 -2.64 -20.68 23.52
N LYS A 429 -2.91 -20.64 22.20
CA LYS A 429 -2.09 -21.29 21.18
C LYS A 429 -0.94 -20.38 20.72
N ILE A 430 -0.99 -19.08 21.03
CA ILE A 430 0.01 -18.11 20.59
C ILE A 430 1.29 -18.33 21.38
N THR A 431 2.39 -18.60 20.66
CA THR A 431 3.73 -18.83 21.22
C THR A 431 4.63 -17.60 21.14
N GLY A 432 4.22 -16.58 20.40
CA GLY A 432 4.93 -15.32 20.24
C GLY A 432 4.23 -14.40 19.26
N TYR A 433 4.67 -13.16 19.18
CA TYR A 433 4.10 -12.16 18.30
C TYR A 433 5.15 -11.14 17.84
N ASP A 434 4.82 -10.38 16.79
CA ASP A 434 5.57 -9.22 16.29
C ASP A 434 4.58 -8.09 16.01
N ILE A 435 4.87 -6.89 16.50
CA ILE A 435 3.98 -5.72 16.41
C ILE A 435 4.68 -4.63 15.60
N GLU A 436 3.92 -3.95 14.73
CA GLU A 436 4.36 -2.73 14.07
C GLU A 436 3.31 -1.63 14.25
N HIS A 437 3.76 -0.42 14.59
CA HIS A 437 2.91 0.75 14.77
C HIS A 437 3.15 1.75 13.64
N PHE A 438 2.06 2.26 13.07
CA PHE A 438 2.07 3.27 12.02
C PHE A 438 1.26 4.49 12.44
N PRO A 439 1.90 5.53 13.03
CA PRO A 439 1.20 6.79 13.37
C PRO A 439 0.56 7.49 12.16
N TYR A 440 1.03 7.18 10.97
CA TYR A 440 0.51 7.64 9.68
C TYR A 440 0.21 6.43 8.80
N GLY A 441 -0.72 5.58 9.24
CA GLY A 441 -1.07 4.32 8.57
C GLY A 441 -1.74 4.57 7.23
N TYR A 442 -2.87 5.27 7.22
CA TYR A 442 -3.64 5.59 6.02
C TYR A 442 -3.95 7.08 5.91
N PRO A 443 -3.80 7.69 4.73
CA PRO A 443 -4.45 8.96 4.44
C PRO A 443 -5.96 8.74 4.32
N VAL A 444 -6.75 9.53 5.04
CA VAL A 444 -8.20 9.36 5.11
C VAL A 444 -8.89 10.20 4.05
N MET A 445 -9.72 9.58 3.24
CA MET A 445 -10.51 10.23 2.19
C MET A 445 -11.76 10.91 2.77
N THR A 446 -11.53 11.93 3.60
CA THR A 446 -12.59 12.72 4.21
C THR A 446 -13.39 13.53 3.17
N LEU A 447 -14.55 14.08 3.55
CA LEU A 447 -15.37 14.90 2.66
C LEU A 447 -14.55 16.01 1.98
N GLY A 448 -14.70 16.15 0.66
CA GLY A 448 -13.96 17.10 -0.17
C GLY A 448 -12.49 16.72 -0.38
N ALA A 449 -12.08 15.46 -0.10
CA ALA A 449 -10.70 15.03 -0.29
C ALA A 449 -10.28 15.07 -1.76
N TYR A 450 -11.14 14.65 -2.67
CA TYR A 450 -10.82 14.64 -4.10
C TYR A 450 -10.67 16.07 -4.66
N GLU A 451 -11.56 16.99 -4.29
CA GLU A 451 -11.41 18.41 -4.69
C GLU A 451 -10.06 18.96 -4.22
N ARG A 452 -9.67 18.69 -2.98
CA ARG A 452 -8.37 19.11 -2.42
C ARG A 452 -7.18 18.49 -3.15
N LEU A 453 -7.23 17.20 -3.47
CA LEU A 453 -6.15 16.50 -4.16
C LEU A 453 -5.99 16.97 -5.60
N ILE A 454 -7.09 17.23 -6.31
CA ILE A 454 -7.07 17.81 -7.66
C ILE A 454 -6.43 19.22 -7.64
N GLU A 455 -6.81 20.06 -6.70
CA GLU A 455 -6.20 21.39 -6.56
C GLU A 455 -4.73 21.30 -6.15
N PHE A 456 -4.39 20.39 -5.23
CA PHE A 456 -3.01 20.14 -4.86
C PHE A 456 -2.17 19.65 -6.04
N ASP A 457 -2.68 18.75 -6.88
CA ASP A 457 -1.96 18.25 -8.05
C ASP A 457 -1.56 19.38 -9.01
N LYS A 458 -2.43 20.36 -9.24
CA LYS A 458 -2.14 21.54 -10.06
C LYS A 458 -0.97 22.35 -9.49
N LEU A 459 -0.85 22.44 -8.17
CA LEU A 459 0.19 23.20 -7.48
C LEU A 459 1.47 22.40 -7.25
N ASN A 460 1.43 21.07 -7.32
CA ASN A 460 2.59 20.20 -7.02
C ASN A 460 3.60 20.20 -8.19
N ARG A 461 4.17 21.36 -8.47
CA ARG A 461 5.12 21.66 -9.57
C ARG A 461 6.35 22.37 -9.00
N GLY A 462 7.41 22.45 -9.82
CA GLY A 462 8.63 23.18 -9.48
C GLY A 462 9.74 22.29 -8.93
N THR A 463 10.55 22.83 -8.03
CA THR A 463 11.77 22.17 -7.54
C THR A 463 11.60 21.47 -6.19
N ILE A 464 10.45 21.64 -5.55
CA ILE A 464 10.06 20.85 -4.37
C ILE A 464 8.71 20.20 -4.64
N LEU A 465 8.69 18.87 -4.64
CA LEU A 465 7.52 18.04 -4.92
C LEU A 465 7.18 17.17 -3.72
N LEU A 466 5.91 16.82 -3.59
CA LEU A 466 5.45 15.78 -2.65
C LEU A 466 5.05 14.54 -3.45
N ALA A 467 5.28 13.36 -2.87
CA ALA A 467 4.85 12.08 -3.42
C ALA A 467 4.40 11.14 -2.28
N GLY A 468 3.49 10.26 -2.59
CA GLY A 468 2.90 9.27 -1.68
C GLY A 468 1.43 9.05 -2.00
N ASP A 469 0.86 8.00 -1.42
CA ASP A 469 -0.56 7.66 -1.51
C ASP A 469 -1.48 8.81 -1.10
N GLY A 470 -1.15 9.54 -0.03
CA GLY A 470 -1.91 10.71 0.42
C GLY A 470 -2.01 11.86 -0.60
N MET A 471 -1.32 11.77 -1.74
CA MET A 471 -1.40 12.74 -2.84
C MET A 471 -2.37 12.29 -3.94
N ILE A 472 -2.88 11.06 -3.89
CA ILE A 472 -3.75 10.44 -4.90
C ILE A 472 -4.90 9.69 -4.23
N TYR A 473 -4.61 8.54 -3.61
CA TYR A 473 -5.57 7.62 -2.99
C TYR A 473 -4.85 6.64 -2.05
N PRO A 474 -5.48 6.11 -0.99
CA PRO A 474 -4.81 5.29 0.02
C PRO A 474 -4.50 3.85 -0.41
N THR A 475 -3.93 3.64 -1.60
CA THR A 475 -3.50 2.34 -2.12
C THR A 475 -2.00 2.27 -2.38
N PHE A 476 -1.51 1.06 -2.56
CA PHE A 476 -0.12 0.80 -2.96
C PHE A 476 0.14 1.34 -4.36
N GLU A 477 -0.79 1.11 -5.31
CA GLU A 477 -0.75 1.53 -6.69
C GLU A 477 -0.71 3.06 -6.81
N ALA A 478 -1.53 3.75 -6.04
CA ALA A 478 -1.55 5.22 -5.98
C ALA A 478 -0.22 5.79 -5.48
N ALA A 479 0.43 5.13 -4.52
CA ALA A 479 1.77 5.53 -4.09
C ALA A 479 2.81 5.34 -5.21
N VAL A 480 2.73 4.25 -6.00
CA VAL A 480 3.55 4.02 -7.18
C VAL A 480 3.33 5.12 -8.22
N GLU A 481 2.06 5.41 -8.55
CA GLU A 481 1.69 6.45 -9.52
C GLU A 481 2.19 7.83 -9.09
N SER A 482 2.02 8.18 -7.83
CA SER A 482 2.51 9.45 -7.27
C SER A 482 4.03 9.61 -7.42
N GLY A 483 4.79 8.54 -7.17
CA GLY A 483 6.24 8.51 -7.39
C GLY A 483 6.62 8.69 -8.86
N TYR A 484 5.88 8.04 -9.77
CA TYR A 484 6.07 8.20 -11.21
C TYR A 484 5.79 9.64 -11.66
N ILE A 485 4.67 10.21 -11.27
CA ILE A 485 4.31 11.61 -11.59
C ILE A 485 5.40 12.58 -11.11
N ALA A 486 5.92 12.39 -9.89
CA ALA A 486 7.01 13.22 -9.39
C ALA A 486 8.26 13.12 -10.28
N ALA A 487 8.64 11.91 -10.72
CA ALA A 487 9.77 11.71 -11.62
C ALA A 487 9.56 12.39 -12.98
N GLN A 488 8.35 12.31 -13.56
CA GLN A 488 8.02 12.97 -14.84
C GLN A 488 8.13 14.49 -14.73
N ARG A 489 7.58 15.07 -13.67
CA ARG A 489 7.65 16.52 -13.39
C ARG A 489 9.07 17.02 -13.24
N LEU A 490 9.96 16.25 -12.59
CA LEU A 490 11.37 16.59 -12.45
C LEU A 490 12.13 16.53 -13.78
N GLN A 491 11.65 15.72 -14.74
CA GLN A 491 12.21 15.59 -16.09
C GLN A 491 11.62 16.59 -17.08
N GLY A 492 10.65 17.42 -16.68
CA GLY A 492 9.98 18.41 -17.54
C GLY A 492 8.99 17.79 -18.54
N LYS A 493 8.42 16.67 -18.18
CA LYS A 493 7.42 15.93 -18.97
C LYS A 493 6.01 16.16 -18.42
#